data_e83809e75f009cf87d10a46a5976066f
#
_entry.id   e83809e75f009cf87d10a46a5976066f
#
_cell.length_a   1.000
_cell.length_b   1.000
_cell.length_c   1.000
_cell.angle_alpha   90.00
_cell.angle_beta   90.00
_cell.angle_gamma   90.00
#
_symmetry.space_group_name_H-M   'P 1'
#
loop_
_entity.id
_entity.type
_entity.pdbx_description
1 polymer ?
#
loop_
_entity_poly.entity_id
_entity_poly.type
_entity_poly.pdbx_seq_one_letter_code
_entity_poly.pdbx_strand_id
1 'polypeptide(L)'
;MNPAGPTRQIYWNISHIWAMYVLLLPTVAIAVYGIFRHFSSWRRGLPAARFDRPAMRINLLLKHAVAQRRTARNLYAGIFHQFISYGFVVLTIATTVVALDADFGTAIMRGNFYLYFQSFTVDLFGALVLLGVAMAAARRYLKRPKKLVYTNEATLILLAILVICLQGFLVEGWRIAATNDPWGAWSPFGNLIARASRPLMSVATLHWAHRGTWWFHLAVSFGFIAWLPYTKMMHVITAPLNIYTANLAPLGASLKNIDFEKTESFGVNSLDGFTWKDLLDLDACTECGRCTAVCPANAVGKELSPRDIILELRDLKNFEFRISNFGLRNEALPANAESSAARNANGKNVPGGTNQSAIRNPKSEIRNPKFPSSAPSLQLRLPRFGSAQPALPVWKPAPSSSNRCPRS
;
A
#
# COMPACT_ATOMS: atom_id res chain seq x y z
N MET A 1 45.00 4.04 17.67
CA MET A 1 43.94 3.16 17.14
C MET A 1 43.15 2.64 18.33
N ASN A 2 41.83 2.73 18.29
CA ASN A 2 40.97 2.29 19.39
C ASN A 2 41.09 0.75 19.54
N PRO A 3 41.47 0.21 20.72
CA PRO A 3 41.70 -1.23 20.89
C PRO A 3 40.47 -2.10 20.61
N ALA A 4 39.28 -1.47 20.50
CA ALA A 4 38.01 -2.15 20.23
C ALA A 4 37.73 -2.37 18.72
N GLY A 5 38.62 -1.98 17.79
CA GLY A 5 38.38 -2.04 16.35
C GLY A 5 37.35 -1.04 15.84
N PRO A 6 36.90 -1.19 14.56
CA PRO A 6 35.89 -0.29 13.97
C PRO A 6 34.53 -0.41 14.68
N THR A 7 34.05 0.73 15.21
CA THR A 7 32.74 0.84 15.89
C THR A 7 32.37 2.32 16.06
N ARG A 8 31.14 2.58 16.50
CA ARG A 8 30.70 3.92 16.93
C ARG A 8 29.95 3.84 18.26
N GLN A 9 29.95 4.93 19.00
CA GLN A 9 29.08 5.05 20.16
C GLN A 9 27.61 5.16 19.71
N ILE A 10 26.79 4.24 20.20
CA ILE A 10 25.35 4.28 20.00
C ILE A 10 24.77 5.40 20.88
N TYR A 11 23.75 6.10 20.39
CA TYR A 11 23.13 7.26 21.05
C TYR A 11 24.09 8.36 21.45
N TRP A 12 25.20 8.53 20.69
CA TRP A 12 26.13 9.61 20.93
C TRP A 12 25.42 10.96 20.99
N ASN A 13 25.76 11.79 22.00
CA ASN A 13 25.21 13.13 22.24
C ASN A 13 23.67 13.17 22.53
N ILE A 14 23.04 12.02 22.80
CA ILE A 14 21.61 11.95 23.10
C ILE A 14 21.43 11.77 24.61
N SER A 15 20.75 12.73 25.22
CA SER A 15 20.29 12.67 26.62
C SER A 15 18.83 12.21 26.68
N HIS A 16 18.43 11.66 27.84
CA HIS A 16 17.05 11.25 28.10
C HIS A 16 16.52 10.15 27.15
N ILE A 17 17.36 9.17 26.81
CA ILE A 17 17.00 8.07 25.90
C ILE A 17 15.71 7.34 26.34
N TRP A 18 15.42 7.29 27.64
CA TRP A 18 14.18 6.72 28.17
C TRP A 18 12.92 7.30 27.53
N ALA A 19 12.94 8.60 27.16
CA ALA A 19 11.82 9.26 26.51
C ALA A 19 11.49 8.66 25.13
N MET A 20 12.50 8.14 24.39
CA MET A 20 12.30 7.40 23.15
C MET A 20 11.43 6.15 23.40
N TYR A 21 11.70 5.40 24.46
CA TYR A 21 10.90 4.19 24.77
C TYR A 21 9.48 4.54 25.22
N VAL A 22 9.31 5.64 25.95
CA VAL A 22 7.97 6.14 26.30
C VAL A 22 7.19 6.52 25.05
N LEU A 23 7.81 7.17 24.06
CA LEU A 23 7.17 7.51 22.78
C LEU A 23 6.95 6.28 21.87
N LEU A 24 7.76 5.25 22.01
CA LEU A 24 7.62 4.01 21.25
C LEU A 24 6.31 3.28 21.62
N LEU A 25 5.89 3.29 22.88
CA LEU A 25 4.68 2.59 23.33
C LEU A 25 3.41 3.03 22.58
N PRO A 26 3.04 4.33 22.55
CA PRO A 26 1.87 4.76 21.78
C PRO A 26 2.06 4.56 20.28
N THR A 27 3.28 4.69 19.75
CA THR A 27 3.57 4.43 18.32
C THR A 27 3.22 2.99 17.95
N VAL A 28 3.71 2.03 18.73
CA VAL A 28 3.44 0.60 18.52
C VAL A 28 1.96 0.30 18.74
N ALA A 29 1.34 0.86 19.79
CA ALA A 29 -0.08 0.65 20.07
C ALA A 29 -0.97 1.11 18.90
N ILE A 30 -0.72 2.30 18.34
CA ILE A 30 -1.46 2.84 17.20
C ILE A 30 -1.23 1.99 15.94
N ALA A 31 0.02 1.59 15.66
CA ALA A 31 0.35 0.75 14.51
C ALA A 31 -0.30 -0.64 14.60
N VAL A 32 -0.19 -1.30 15.75
CA VAL A 32 -0.81 -2.61 16.00
C VAL A 32 -2.32 -2.53 15.92
N TYR A 33 -2.94 -1.50 16.49
CA TYR A 33 -4.38 -1.28 16.39
C TYR A 33 -4.83 -1.12 14.91
N GLY A 34 -4.09 -0.35 14.11
CA GLY A 34 -4.36 -0.20 12.69
C GLY A 34 -4.29 -1.53 11.92
N ILE A 35 -3.24 -2.31 12.16
CA ILE A 35 -3.08 -3.66 11.56
C ILE A 35 -4.22 -4.58 12.02
N PHE A 36 -4.55 -4.57 13.32
CA PHE A 36 -5.63 -5.37 13.89
C PHE A 36 -6.98 -5.05 13.25
N ARG A 37 -7.27 -3.77 12.96
CA ARG A 37 -8.50 -3.37 12.25
C ARG A 37 -8.62 -4.02 10.88
N HIS A 38 -7.54 -4.05 10.08
CA HIS A 38 -7.53 -4.71 8.78
C HIS A 38 -7.76 -6.21 8.93
N PHE A 39 -7.02 -6.85 9.82
CA PHE A 39 -7.17 -8.28 10.10
C PHE A 39 -8.59 -8.64 10.56
N SER A 40 -9.19 -7.84 11.44
CA SER A 40 -10.56 -8.02 11.91
C SER A 40 -11.58 -7.88 10.79
N SER A 41 -11.34 -6.98 9.81
CA SER A 41 -12.21 -6.87 8.64
C SER A 41 -12.13 -8.09 7.73
N TRP A 42 -10.93 -8.65 7.52
CA TRP A 42 -10.76 -9.86 6.70
C TRP A 42 -11.42 -11.08 7.33
N ARG A 43 -11.36 -11.23 8.66
CA ARG A 43 -11.98 -12.36 9.38
C ARG A 43 -13.50 -12.44 9.25
N ARG A 44 -14.16 -11.40 8.79
CA ARG A 44 -15.62 -11.41 8.51
C ARG A 44 -15.96 -12.14 7.22
N GLY A 45 -15.01 -12.24 6.29
CA GLY A 45 -15.22 -12.92 5.02
C GLY A 45 -15.36 -14.43 5.16
N LEU A 46 -16.02 -15.04 4.20
CA LEU A 46 -16.17 -16.48 4.09
C LEU A 46 -14.82 -17.21 4.04
N PRO A 47 -14.75 -18.46 4.53
CA PRO A 47 -13.51 -19.21 4.50
C PRO A 47 -13.04 -19.49 3.07
N ALA A 48 -11.73 -19.42 2.87
CA ALA A 48 -11.06 -19.77 1.62
C ALA A 48 -9.75 -20.51 1.93
N ALA A 49 -9.56 -21.67 1.34
CA ALA A 49 -8.33 -22.45 1.49
C ALA A 49 -7.21 -21.83 0.64
N ARG A 50 -6.24 -21.16 1.29
CA ARG A 50 -5.15 -20.41 0.64
C ARG A 50 -3.77 -20.72 1.25
N PHE A 51 -3.62 -21.82 1.98
CA PHE A 51 -2.37 -22.23 2.61
C PHE A 51 -1.84 -23.57 2.11
N ASP A 52 -2.51 -24.18 1.13
CA ASP A 52 -2.05 -25.37 0.40
C ASP A 52 -0.77 -25.05 -0.40
N ARG A 53 0.01 -26.07 -0.74
CA ARG A 53 1.21 -25.97 -1.61
C ARG A 53 2.22 -24.89 -1.18
N PRO A 54 2.77 -24.92 0.06
CA PRO A 54 3.59 -23.85 0.63
C PRO A 54 4.85 -23.53 -0.22
N ALA A 55 5.50 -24.55 -0.77
CA ALA A 55 6.70 -24.34 -1.61
C ALA A 55 6.41 -23.47 -2.85
N MET A 56 5.26 -23.70 -3.52
CA MET A 56 4.83 -22.88 -4.67
C MET A 56 4.53 -21.45 -4.23
N ARG A 57 3.89 -21.26 -3.07
CA ARG A 57 3.57 -19.94 -2.52
C ARG A 57 4.80 -19.14 -2.14
N ILE A 58 5.79 -19.81 -1.51
CA ILE A 58 7.10 -19.19 -1.22
C ILE A 58 7.80 -18.79 -2.51
N ASN A 59 7.80 -19.64 -3.53
CA ASN A 59 8.37 -19.27 -4.84
C ASN A 59 7.67 -18.04 -5.46
N LEU A 60 6.34 -17.95 -5.38
CA LEU A 60 5.61 -16.75 -5.82
C LEU A 60 6.01 -15.52 -5.01
N LEU A 61 6.15 -15.64 -3.68
CA LEU A 61 6.59 -14.57 -2.80
C LEU A 61 7.99 -14.08 -3.19
N LEU A 62 8.96 -14.98 -3.32
CA LEU A 62 10.32 -14.65 -3.76
C LEU A 62 10.33 -13.97 -5.13
N LYS A 63 9.56 -14.47 -6.08
CA LYS A 63 9.49 -13.97 -7.45
C LYS A 63 8.80 -12.61 -7.57
N HIS A 64 7.74 -12.36 -6.79
CA HIS A 64 6.87 -11.20 -6.99
C HIS A 64 6.90 -10.18 -5.86
N ALA A 65 7.22 -10.55 -4.62
CA ALA A 65 7.44 -9.61 -3.54
C ALA A 65 8.93 -9.25 -3.42
N VAL A 66 9.83 -10.23 -3.31
CA VAL A 66 11.26 -9.96 -3.17
C VAL A 66 11.87 -9.48 -4.48
N ALA A 67 11.86 -10.29 -5.54
CA ALA A 67 12.42 -9.89 -6.84
C ALA A 67 11.55 -8.89 -7.64
N GLN A 68 10.35 -8.58 -7.18
CA GLN A 68 9.43 -7.55 -7.70
C GLN A 68 9.20 -7.62 -9.23
N ARG A 69 9.21 -8.82 -9.84
CA ARG A 69 9.15 -9.00 -11.30
C ARG A 69 7.94 -8.34 -11.96
N ARG A 70 6.77 -8.30 -11.28
CA ARG A 70 5.57 -7.64 -11.81
C ARG A 70 5.69 -6.12 -11.81
N THR A 71 6.35 -5.54 -10.82
CA THR A 71 6.59 -4.10 -10.71
C THR A 71 7.65 -3.66 -11.72
N ALA A 72 8.68 -4.49 -11.95
CA ALA A 72 9.76 -4.26 -12.90
C ALA A 72 9.35 -4.33 -14.39
N ARG A 73 8.13 -4.78 -14.73
CA ARG A 73 7.64 -4.75 -16.12
C ARG A 73 7.63 -3.33 -16.73
N ASN A 74 7.43 -2.30 -15.91
CA ASN A 74 7.70 -0.93 -16.31
C ASN A 74 9.05 -0.54 -15.71
N LEU A 75 10.10 -0.50 -16.52
CA LEU A 75 11.48 -0.35 -16.07
C LEU A 75 11.67 0.87 -15.16
N TYR A 76 11.20 2.05 -15.60
CA TYR A 76 11.33 3.27 -14.80
C TYR A 76 10.61 3.15 -13.44
N ALA A 77 9.36 2.66 -13.45
CA ALA A 77 8.59 2.47 -12.22
C ALA A 77 9.17 1.37 -11.34
N GLY A 78 9.73 0.33 -11.94
CA GLY A 78 10.39 -0.76 -11.23
C GLY A 78 11.63 -0.31 -10.50
N ILE A 79 12.52 0.43 -11.19
CA ILE A 79 13.80 0.90 -10.61
C ILE A 79 13.56 1.77 -9.38
N PHE A 80 12.75 2.84 -9.50
CA PHE A 80 12.55 3.70 -8.33
C PHE A 80 11.84 2.99 -7.19
N HIS A 81 10.90 2.08 -7.49
CA HIS A 81 10.23 1.29 -6.46
C HIS A 81 11.21 0.34 -5.76
N GLN A 82 12.11 -0.31 -6.51
CA GLN A 82 13.14 -1.16 -5.93
C GLN A 82 14.11 -0.38 -5.04
N PHE A 83 14.53 0.81 -5.46
CA PHE A 83 15.39 1.68 -4.65
C PHE A 83 14.73 2.03 -3.32
N ILE A 84 13.45 2.45 -3.35
CA ILE A 84 12.71 2.77 -2.13
C ILE A 84 12.48 1.51 -1.29
N SER A 85 12.04 0.41 -1.90
CA SER A 85 11.64 -0.81 -1.19
C SER A 85 12.84 -1.53 -0.55
N TYR A 86 13.93 -1.74 -1.31
CA TYR A 86 15.12 -2.39 -0.75
C TYR A 86 15.84 -1.48 0.24
N GLY A 87 15.87 -0.17 -0.03
CA GLY A 87 16.38 0.80 0.92
C GLY A 87 15.61 0.78 2.22
N PHE A 88 14.27 0.76 2.17
CA PHE A 88 13.43 0.62 3.36
C PHE A 88 13.78 -0.64 4.17
N VAL A 89 13.96 -1.79 3.51
CA VAL A 89 14.34 -3.04 4.18
C VAL A 89 15.73 -2.93 4.83
N VAL A 90 16.73 -2.42 4.10
CA VAL A 90 18.11 -2.27 4.61
C VAL A 90 18.15 -1.32 5.79
N LEU A 91 17.50 -0.15 5.69
CA LEU A 91 17.45 0.84 6.77
C LEU A 91 16.72 0.30 8.00
N THR A 92 15.64 -0.48 7.80
CA THR A 92 14.92 -1.12 8.91
C THR A 92 15.80 -2.17 9.62
N ILE A 93 16.52 -3.00 8.86
CA ILE A 93 17.47 -3.97 9.43
C ILE A 93 18.57 -3.23 10.21
N ALA A 94 19.12 -2.16 9.65
CA ALA A 94 20.15 -1.36 10.31
C ALA A 94 19.68 -0.77 11.63
N THR A 95 18.47 -0.20 11.67
CA THR A 95 17.87 0.33 12.90
C THR A 95 17.61 -0.78 13.91
N THR A 96 17.14 -1.95 13.46
CA THR A 96 16.94 -3.12 14.34
C THR A 96 18.26 -3.59 14.94
N VAL A 97 19.34 -3.64 14.17
CA VAL A 97 20.68 -4.01 14.67
C VAL A 97 21.18 -3.01 15.72
N VAL A 98 20.96 -1.70 15.49
CA VAL A 98 21.31 -0.67 16.48
C VAL A 98 20.53 -0.88 17.78
N ALA A 99 19.23 -1.17 17.71
CA ALA A 99 18.40 -1.45 18.88
C ALA A 99 18.86 -2.73 19.61
N LEU A 100 19.13 -3.82 18.88
CA LEU A 100 19.64 -5.06 19.48
C LEU A 100 20.98 -4.86 20.19
N ASP A 101 21.87 -4.09 19.60
CA ASP A 101 23.18 -3.83 20.19
C ASP A 101 23.09 -2.91 21.43
N ALA A 102 22.19 -1.91 21.37
CA ALA A 102 21.95 -0.98 22.48
C ALA A 102 21.26 -1.64 23.68
N ASP A 103 20.21 -2.45 23.41
CA ASP A 103 19.32 -2.94 24.46
C ASP A 103 19.77 -4.30 25.01
N PHE A 104 20.41 -5.12 24.18
CA PHE A 104 20.83 -6.50 24.56
C PHE A 104 22.36 -6.68 24.58
N GLY A 105 23.14 -5.66 24.24
CA GLY A 105 24.61 -5.73 24.25
C GLY A 105 25.19 -6.80 23.32
N THR A 106 24.57 -7.03 22.15
CA THR A 106 24.92 -8.13 21.23
C THR A 106 26.30 -7.95 20.57
N ALA A 107 26.89 -6.78 20.65
CA ALA A 107 28.19 -6.44 20.07
C ALA A 107 28.28 -6.65 18.54
N ILE A 108 27.15 -6.60 17.82
CA ILE A 108 27.08 -6.74 16.35
C ILE A 108 27.69 -5.51 15.66
N MET A 109 27.55 -4.32 16.25
CA MET A 109 28.03 -3.03 15.71
C MET A 109 29.55 -2.85 15.81
N ARG A 110 30.32 -3.86 15.43
CA ARG A 110 31.78 -3.88 15.52
C ARG A 110 32.44 -4.49 14.29
N GLY A 111 33.71 -4.14 14.09
CA GLY A 111 34.57 -4.72 13.06
C GLY A 111 34.02 -4.57 11.64
N ASN A 112 34.19 -5.59 10.84
CA ASN A 112 33.80 -5.58 9.42
C ASN A 112 32.29 -5.40 9.21
N PHE A 113 31.44 -5.92 10.11
CA PHE A 113 30.01 -5.72 10.00
C PHE A 113 29.63 -4.23 10.11
N TYR A 114 30.25 -3.52 11.09
CA TYR A 114 30.04 -2.09 11.21
C TYR A 114 30.47 -1.34 9.94
N LEU A 115 31.66 -1.65 9.38
CA LEU A 115 32.16 -0.95 8.19
C LEU A 115 31.34 -1.23 6.95
N TYR A 116 31.14 -2.53 6.60
CA TYR A 116 30.51 -2.90 5.33
C TYR A 116 28.99 -2.75 5.36
N PHE A 117 28.35 -3.16 6.42
CA PHE A 117 26.89 -3.10 6.48
C PHE A 117 26.41 -1.78 7.07
N GLN A 118 26.77 -1.49 8.32
CA GLN A 118 26.16 -0.39 9.07
C GLN A 118 26.61 1.00 8.58
N SER A 119 27.84 1.12 8.08
CA SER A 119 28.33 2.37 7.48
C SER A 119 28.10 2.38 5.97
N PHE A 120 28.78 1.54 5.19
CA PHE A 120 28.77 1.65 3.73
C PHE A 120 27.42 1.27 3.09
N THR A 121 26.88 0.08 3.43
CA THR A 121 25.62 -0.38 2.79
C THR A 121 24.44 0.51 3.18
N VAL A 122 24.33 0.91 4.44
CA VAL A 122 23.25 1.78 4.93
C VAL A 122 23.31 3.16 4.27
N ASP A 123 24.49 3.76 4.20
CA ASP A 123 24.74 5.06 3.54
C ASP A 123 24.37 5.00 2.04
N LEU A 124 24.82 3.95 1.33
CA LEU A 124 24.49 3.74 -0.07
C LEU A 124 22.98 3.55 -0.31
N PHE A 125 22.33 2.70 0.47
CA PHE A 125 20.89 2.44 0.30
C PHE A 125 20.05 3.64 0.72
N GLY A 126 20.48 4.44 1.69
CA GLY A 126 19.87 5.73 1.99
C GLY A 126 19.90 6.68 0.79
N ALA A 127 21.01 6.78 0.10
CA ALA A 127 21.14 7.59 -1.13
C ALA A 127 20.27 7.03 -2.27
N LEU A 128 20.20 5.70 -2.43
CA LEU A 128 19.29 5.06 -3.39
C LEU A 128 17.82 5.35 -3.09
N VAL A 129 17.42 5.39 -1.81
CA VAL A 129 16.05 5.81 -1.44
C VAL A 129 15.79 7.25 -1.89
N LEU A 130 16.69 8.18 -1.61
CA LEU A 130 16.55 9.58 -2.04
C LEU A 130 16.43 9.70 -3.55
N LEU A 131 17.26 8.98 -4.30
CA LEU A 131 17.18 8.91 -5.76
C LEU A 131 15.82 8.32 -6.20
N GLY A 132 15.38 7.24 -5.58
CA GLY A 132 14.09 6.60 -5.84
C GLY A 132 12.91 7.55 -5.60
N VAL A 133 12.94 8.30 -4.50
CA VAL A 133 11.92 9.32 -4.17
C VAL A 133 11.93 10.45 -5.21
N ALA A 134 13.12 10.94 -5.59
CA ALA A 134 13.25 11.96 -6.64
C ALA A 134 12.69 11.48 -7.99
N MET A 135 13.00 10.24 -8.39
CA MET A 135 12.44 9.61 -9.60
C MET A 135 10.92 9.45 -9.52
N ALA A 136 10.38 9.03 -8.36
CA ALA A 136 8.95 8.89 -8.13
C ALA A 136 8.24 10.24 -8.20
N ALA A 137 8.81 11.28 -7.58
CA ALA A 137 8.32 12.65 -7.63
C ALA A 137 8.36 13.21 -9.06
N ALA A 138 9.45 13.04 -9.78
CA ALA A 138 9.56 13.46 -11.18
C ALA A 138 8.49 12.80 -12.07
N ARG A 139 8.25 11.49 -11.88
CA ARG A 139 7.18 10.80 -12.59
C ARG A 139 5.81 11.34 -12.24
N ARG A 140 5.58 11.63 -10.97
CA ARG A 140 4.27 12.07 -10.48
C ARG A 140 3.96 13.52 -10.87
N TYR A 141 4.91 14.43 -10.71
CA TYR A 141 4.66 15.86 -10.85
C TYR A 141 5.10 16.43 -12.20
N LEU A 142 6.14 15.87 -12.84
CA LEU A 142 6.62 16.32 -14.14
C LEU A 142 5.96 15.55 -15.30
N LYS A 143 6.03 14.19 -15.27
CA LYS A 143 5.49 13.37 -16.37
C LYS A 143 3.98 13.17 -16.32
N ARG A 144 3.35 13.25 -15.17
CA ARG A 144 1.90 13.19 -14.91
C ARG A 144 1.13 12.14 -15.73
N PRO A 145 1.46 10.84 -15.68
CA PRO A 145 0.76 9.83 -16.46
C PRO A 145 -0.71 9.72 -16.05
N LYS A 146 -1.64 9.77 -17.01
CA LYS A 146 -3.11 9.76 -16.81
C LYS A 146 -3.62 8.59 -15.95
N LYS A 147 -2.91 7.45 -15.94
CA LYS A 147 -3.30 6.27 -15.17
C LYS A 147 -3.05 6.36 -13.66
N LEU A 148 -2.32 7.37 -13.17
CA LEU A 148 -2.07 7.55 -11.74
C LEU A 148 -3.18 8.37 -11.09
N VAL A 149 -3.54 7.99 -9.86
CA VAL A 149 -4.39 8.80 -8.99
C VAL A 149 -3.52 9.81 -8.26
N TYR A 150 -3.91 11.08 -8.31
CA TYR A 150 -3.19 12.19 -7.67
C TYR A 150 -3.89 12.53 -6.35
N THR A 151 -3.37 11.97 -5.26
CA THR A 151 -3.88 12.20 -3.90
C THR A 151 -2.83 12.92 -3.06
N ASN A 152 -3.29 13.73 -2.10
CA ASN A 152 -2.42 14.38 -1.11
C ASN A 152 -1.68 13.33 -0.25
N GLU A 153 -2.32 12.21 0.05
CA GLU A 153 -1.73 11.09 0.78
C GLU A 153 -0.43 10.61 0.13
N ALA A 154 -0.43 10.40 -1.19
CA ALA A 154 0.79 9.94 -1.89
C ALA A 154 1.91 10.99 -1.87
N THR A 155 1.56 12.29 -1.87
CA THR A 155 2.52 13.38 -1.71
C THR A 155 3.13 13.37 -0.32
N LEU A 156 2.30 13.23 0.72
CA LEU A 156 2.75 13.18 2.10
C LEU A 156 3.64 11.96 2.39
N ILE A 157 3.33 10.81 1.80
CA ILE A 157 4.18 9.62 1.90
C ILE A 157 5.57 9.87 1.30
N LEU A 158 5.64 10.42 0.08
CA LEU A 158 6.93 10.74 -0.55
C LEU A 158 7.71 11.77 0.26
N LEU A 159 7.02 12.80 0.76
CA LEU A 159 7.63 13.83 1.61
C LEU A 159 8.15 13.25 2.92
N ALA A 160 7.38 12.40 3.59
CA ALA A 160 7.81 11.76 4.84
C ALA A 160 9.06 10.89 4.63
N ILE A 161 9.11 10.07 3.58
CA ILE A 161 10.29 9.26 3.25
C ILE A 161 11.49 10.16 2.93
N LEU A 162 11.29 11.22 2.15
CA LEU A 162 12.34 12.20 1.85
C LEU A 162 12.92 12.81 3.12
N VAL A 163 12.06 13.31 4.00
CA VAL A 163 12.44 13.98 5.25
C VAL A 163 13.17 13.01 6.18
N ILE A 164 12.66 11.79 6.36
CA ILE A 164 13.31 10.76 7.19
C ILE A 164 14.72 10.47 6.69
N CYS A 165 14.90 10.23 5.38
CA CYS A 165 16.21 9.92 4.83
C CYS A 165 17.18 11.12 4.89
N LEU A 166 16.73 12.33 4.58
CA LEU A 166 17.58 13.53 4.68
C LEU A 166 18.05 13.77 6.11
N GLN A 167 17.14 13.65 7.10
CA GLN A 167 17.49 13.78 8.50
C GLN A 167 18.48 12.71 8.96
N GLY A 168 18.30 11.45 8.49
CA GLY A 168 19.23 10.37 8.78
C GLY A 168 20.67 10.71 8.35
N PHE A 169 20.83 11.24 7.13
CA PHE A 169 22.12 11.71 6.65
C PHE A 169 22.68 12.90 7.42
N LEU A 170 21.83 13.86 7.82
CA LEU A 170 22.27 14.99 8.63
C LEU A 170 22.75 14.55 10.02
N VAL A 171 22.01 13.67 10.68
CA VAL A 171 22.39 13.09 11.98
C VAL A 171 23.74 12.37 11.85
N GLU A 172 23.91 11.51 10.84
CA GLU A 172 25.16 10.81 10.62
C GLU A 172 26.33 11.76 10.29
N GLY A 173 26.13 12.68 9.35
CA GLY A 173 27.14 13.63 8.92
C GLY A 173 27.62 14.54 10.04
N TRP A 174 26.70 15.08 10.85
CA TRP A 174 27.07 15.95 11.99
C TRP A 174 27.75 15.17 13.11
N ARG A 175 27.38 13.91 13.35
CA ARG A 175 28.11 13.02 14.25
C ARG A 175 29.56 12.84 13.76
N ILE A 176 29.75 12.46 12.48
CA ILE A 176 31.08 12.28 11.88
C ILE A 176 31.90 13.58 11.98
N ALA A 177 31.26 14.74 11.73
CA ALA A 177 31.94 16.03 11.83
C ALA A 177 32.39 16.36 13.24
N ALA A 178 31.53 16.17 14.23
CA ALA A 178 31.78 16.53 15.62
C ALA A 178 32.75 15.59 16.34
N THR A 179 32.73 14.28 15.98
CA THR A 179 33.60 13.28 16.63
C THR A 179 34.93 13.06 15.89
N ASN A 180 35.13 13.67 14.72
CA ASN A 180 36.23 13.34 13.82
C ASN A 180 36.37 11.82 13.62
N ASP A 181 35.22 11.16 13.35
CA ASP A 181 35.12 9.71 13.25
C ASP A 181 36.17 9.14 12.30
N PRO A 182 37.12 8.30 12.77
CA PRO A 182 38.17 7.73 11.94
C PRO A 182 37.63 6.80 10.83
N TRP A 183 36.41 6.30 11.01
CA TRP A 183 35.73 5.40 10.08
C TRP A 183 34.74 6.14 9.15
N GLY A 184 34.65 7.48 9.25
CA GLY A 184 33.71 8.31 8.49
C GLY A 184 33.81 8.15 6.97
N ALA A 185 34.97 7.74 6.45
CA ALA A 185 35.16 7.46 5.01
C ALA A 185 34.30 6.28 4.50
N TRP A 186 33.87 5.39 5.38
CA TRP A 186 32.99 4.27 5.03
C TRP A 186 31.52 4.67 4.86
N SER A 187 31.15 5.90 5.23
CA SER A 187 29.84 6.50 4.94
C SER A 187 30.05 7.67 3.96
N PRO A 188 30.18 7.43 2.64
CA PRO A 188 30.55 8.46 1.67
C PRO A 188 29.65 9.69 1.68
N PHE A 189 28.32 9.51 1.73
CA PHE A 189 27.35 10.61 1.72
C PHE A 189 27.28 11.31 3.09
N GLY A 190 27.30 10.55 4.19
CA GLY A 190 27.42 11.11 5.53
C GLY A 190 28.72 11.92 5.72
N ASN A 191 29.84 11.41 5.20
CA ASN A 191 31.11 12.11 5.23
C ASN A 191 31.16 13.36 4.34
N LEU A 192 30.44 13.37 3.22
CA LEU A 192 30.29 14.57 2.38
C LEU A 192 29.62 15.69 3.19
N ILE A 193 28.53 15.38 3.92
CA ILE A 193 27.86 16.33 4.80
C ILE A 193 28.80 16.77 5.92
N ALA A 194 29.56 15.85 6.52
CA ALA A 194 30.54 16.18 7.55
C ALA A 194 31.59 17.18 7.08
N ARG A 195 32.15 16.95 5.89
CA ARG A 195 33.15 17.85 5.27
C ARG A 195 32.56 19.22 4.96
N ALA A 196 31.32 19.28 4.47
CA ALA A 196 30.62 20.53 4.19
C ALA A 196 30.26 21.31 5.48
N SER A 197 29.94 20.61 6.57
CA SER A 197 29.51 21.23 7.84
C SER A 197 30.68 21.75 8.67
N ARG A 198 31.86 21.09 8.66
CA ARG A 198 33.03 21.47 9.49
C ARG A 198 33.47 22.93 9.33
N PRO A 199 33.60 23.49 8.11
CA PRO A 199 33.99 24.90 7.97
C PRO A 199 32.88 25.91 8.33
N LEU A 200 31.64 25.46 8.37
CA LEU A 200 30.46 26.33 8.53
C LEU A 200 29.91 26.33 9.96
N MET A 201 30.22 25.32 10.76
CA MET A 201 29.59 25.10 12.06
C MET A 201 30.62 24.88 13.15
N SER A 202 30.45 25.56 14.29
CA SER A 202 31.23 25.27 15.50
C SER A 202 30.88 23.88 16.05
N VAL A 203 31.77 23.30 16.87
CA VAL A 203 31.51 22.01 17.52
C VAL A 203 30.25 22.07 18.39
N ALA A 204 30.06 23.17 19.12
CA ALA A 204 28.84 23.38 19.94
C ALA A 204 27.57 23.39 19.04
N THR A 205 27.61 24.07 17.89
CA THR A 205 26.51 24.11 16.94
C THR A 205 26.22 22.71 16.37
N LEU A 206 27.26 21.92 16.03
CA LEU A 206 27.11 20.54 15.55
C LEU A 206 26.43 19.65 16.61
N HIS A 207 26.78 19.80 17.89
CA HIS A 207 26.13 19.05 18.97
C HIS A 207 24.63 19.38 19.10
N TRP A 208 24.26 20.66 19.06
CA TRP A 208 22.86 21.09 19.13
C TRP A 208 22.07 20.65 17.89
N ALA A 209 22.63 20.84 16.69
CA ALA A 209 22.03 20.44 15.43
C ALA A 209 21.80 18.91 15.40
N HIS A 210 22.82 18.13 15.75
CA HIS A 210 22.71 16.67 15.83
C HIS A 210 21.60 16.23 16.78
N ARG A 211 21.59 16.76 18.02
CA ARG A 211 20.59 16.39 19.03
C ARG A 211 19.17 16.77 18.61
N GLY A 212 18.97 17.99 18.11
CA GLY A 212 17.67 18.46 17.65
C GLY A 212 17.15 17.67 16.46
N THR A 213 18.01 17.41 15.47
CA THR A 213 17.63 16.62 14.30
C THR A 213 17.38 15.16 14.63
N TRP A 214 18.13 14.60 15.58
CA TRP A 214 17.90 13.21 16.03
C TRP A 214 16.52 13.05 16.66
N TRP A 215 16.11 13.95 17.56
CA TRP A 215 14.78 13.92 18.16
C TRP A 215 13.68 14.17 17.12
N PHE A 216 13.92 15.06 16.17
CA PHE A 216 12.97 15.32 15.09
C PHE A 216 12.87 14.12 14.14
N HIS A 217 13.99 13.49 13.79
CA HIS A 217 14.00 12.25 13.00
C HIS A 217 13.24 11.13 13.69
N LEU A 218 13.42 10.95 14.99
CA LEU A 218 12.66 9.99 15.79
C LEU A 218 11.15 10.28 15.72
N ALA A 219 10.75 11.52 15.97
CA ALA A 219 9.34 11.92 15.97
C ALA A 219 8.68 11.68 14.60
N VAL A 220 9.34 12.05 13.49
CA VAL A 220 8.82 11.83 12.13
C VAL A 220 8.79 10.34 11.82
N SER A 221 9.80 9.57 12.19
CA SER A 221 9.86 8.13 11.97
C SER A 221 8.79 7.38 12.76
N PHE A 222 8.59 7.71 14.01
CA PHE A 222 7.53 7.14 14.84
C PHE A 222 6.14 7.52 14.33
N GLY A 223 5.96 8.79 13.96
CA GLY A 223 4.73 9.25 13.31
C GLY A 223 4.44 8.48 12.00
N PHE A 224 5.45 8.24 11.19
CA PHE A 224 5.34 7.47 9.95
C PHE A 224 4.96 6.00 10.22
N ILE A 225 5.59 5.35 11.20
CA ILE A 225 5.28 3.97 11.62
C ILE A 225 3.83 3.88 12.12
N ALA A 226 3.41 4.80 13.00
CA ALA A 226 2.06 4.85 13.52
C ALA A 226 1.01 5.07 12.41
N TRP A 227 1.36 5.87 11.39
CA TRP A 227 0.48 6.23 10.29
C TRP A 227 0.41 5.16 9.18
N LEU A 228 1.43 4.30 9.05
CA LEU A 228 1.56 3.29 7.99
C LEU A 228 0.29 2.44 7.78
N PRO A 229 -0.35 1.85 8.81
CA PRO A 229 -1.52 0.99 8.63
C PRO A 229 -2.78 1.73 8.13
N TYR A 230 -2.82 3.05 8.24
CA TYR A 230 -3.96 3.87 7.86
C TYR A 230 -3.84 4.45 6.45
N THR A 231 -2.77 4.11 5.74
CA THR A 231 -2.44 4.63 4.42
C THR A 231 -2.21 3.50 3.42
N LYS A 232 -2.04 3.87 2.15
CA LYS A 232 -1.62 2.90 1.13
C LYS A 232 -0.24 2.27 1.39
N MET A 233 0.53 2.75 2.38
CA MET A 233 1.75 2.08 2.84
C MET A 233 1.48 0.74 3.53
N MET A 234 0.24 0.46 3.95
CA MET A 234 -0.16 -0.87 4.42
C MET A 234 0.15 -1.97 3.40
N HIS A 235 0.35 -1.62 2.11
CA HIS A 235 0.75 -2.59 1.09
C HIS A 235 2.10 -3.28 1.38
N VAL A 236 2.94 -2.70 2.20
CA VAL A 236 4.20 -3.35 2.65
C VAL A 236 3.90 -4.68 3.33
N ILE A 237 2.77 -4.77 4.04
CA ILE A 237 2.28 -6.00 4.70
C ILE A 237 1.30 -6.75 3.79
N THR A 238 0.31 -6.04 3.24
CA THR A 238 -0.79 -6.69 2.51
C THR A 238 -0.36 -7.25 1.15
N ALA A 239 0.59 -6.64 0.44
CA ALA A 239 1.01 -7.15 -0.87
C ALA A 239 1.78 -8.48 -0.77
N PRO A 240 2.78 -8.68 0.11
CA PRO A 240 3.38 -9.99 0.33
C PRO A 240 2.36 -11.05 0.76
N LEU A 241 1.46 -10.72 1.69
CA LEU A 241 0.41 -11.62 2.15
C LEU A 241 -0.54 -11.99 1.01
N ASN A 242 -0.94 -11.03 0.19
CA ASN A 242 -1.76 -11.23 -1.00
C ASN A 242 -1.10 -12.16 -2.03
N ILE A 243 0.20 -11.98 -2.27
CA ILE A 243 0.99 -12.82 -3.18
C ILE A 243 1.09 -14.26 -2.63
N TYR A 244 1.37 -14.42 -1.35
CA TYR A 244 1.45 -15.72 -0.71
C TYR A 244 0.12 -16.48 -0.78
N THR A 245 -0.99 -15.80 -0.54
CA THR A 245 -2.34 -16.37 -0.53
C THR A 245 -3.05 -16.33 -1.90
N ALA A 246 -2.30 -16.09 -2.98
CA ALA A 246 -2.85 -16.05 -4.35
C ALA A 246 -3.62 -17.34 -4.72
N ASN A 247 -4.60 -17.21 -5.62
CA ASN A 247 -5.25 -18.37 -6.21
C ASN A 247 -4.26 -19.10 -7.13
N LEU A 248 -4.03 -20.39 -6.86
CA LEU A 248 -3.12 -21.26 -7.61
C LEU A 248 -3.86 -22.12 -8.66
N ALA A 249 -5.18 -21.96 -8.79
CA ALA A 249 -5.93 -22.63 -9.84
C ALA A 249 -5.52 -22.09 -11.23
N PRO A 250 -5.61 -22.90 -12.28
CA PRO A 250 -5.40 -22.43 -13.65
C PRO A 250 -6.33 -21.26 -14.00
N LEU A 251 -5.87 -20.38 -14.91
CA LEU A 251 -6.71 -19.32 -15.44
C LEU A 251 -7.97 -19.94 -16.07
N GLY A 252 -9.14 -19.43 -15.74
CA GLY A 252 -10.44 -19.97 -16.17
C GLY A 252 -11.08 -20.92 -15.16
N ALA A 253 -10.32 -21.71 -14.40
CA ALA A 253 -10.85 -22.54 -13.31
C ALA A 253 -10.96 -21.81 -11.97
N SER A 254 -10.61 -20.51 -11.95
CA SER A 254 -10.66 -19.69 -10.73
C SER A 254 -12.05 -19.10 -10.46
N LEU A 255 -12.91 -19.06 -11.47
CA LEU A 255 -14.30 -18.63 -11.33
C LEU A 255 -15.16 -19.82 -10.93
N LYS A 256 -16.05 -19.61 -9.96
CA LYS A 256 -17.04 -20.61 -9.58
C LYS A 256 -18.10 -20.67 -10.67
N ASN A 257 -18.51 -21.89 -11.05
CA ASN A 257 -19.66 -22.06 -11.91
C ASN A 257 -20.92 -21.59 -11.18
N ILE A 258 -21.75 -20.85 -11.90
CA ILE A 258 -23.06 -20.43 -11.40
C ILE A 258 -24.07 -21.46 -11.90
N ASP A 259 -24.79 -22.09 -10.97
CA ASP A 259 -25.90 -22.96 -11.29
C ASP A 259 -27.17 -22.12 -11.37
N PHE A 260 -27.59 -21.82 -12.58
CA PHE A 260 -28.73 -20.94 -12.84
C PHE A 260 -30.07 -21.55 -12.38
N GLU A 261 -30.15 -22.87 -12.20
CA GLU A 261 -31.35 -23.55 -11.76
C GLU A 261 -31.52 -23.53 -10.24
N LYS A 262 -30.39 -23.40 -9.49
CA LYS A 262 -30.38 -23.47 -8.02
C LYS A 262 -30.11 -22.14 -7.34
N THR A 263 -29.75 -21.11 -8.09
CA THR A 263 -29.30 -19.84 -7.52
C THR A 263 -30.34 -18.74 -7.78
N GLU A 264 -30.95 -18.22 -6.71
CA GLU A 264 -31.90 -17.11 -6.80
C GLU A 264 -31.20 -15.75 -6.96
N SER A 265 -29.94 -15.63 -6.49
CA SER A 265 -29.15 -14.40 -6.64
C SER A 265 -27.80 -14.68 -7.30
N PHE A 266 -27.43 -13.85 -8.28
CA PHE A 266 -26.20 -14.01 -9.05
C PHE A 266 -25.13 -13.03 -8.59
N GLY A 267 -23.97 -13.57 -8.18
CA GLY A 267 -22.84 -12.77 -7.68
C GLY A 267 -22.86 -12.54 -6.17
N VAL A 268 -22.18 -11.49 -5.74
CA VAL A 268 -22.07 -11.11 -4.32
C VAL A 268 -22.83 -9.81 -4.11
N ASN A 269 -23.88 -9.86 -3.30
CA ASN A 269 -24.80 -8.73 -3.05
C ASN A 269 -24.46 -7.97 -1.76
N SER A 270 -23.62 -8.55 -0.88
CA SER A 270 -23.20 -7.95 0.38
C SER A 270 -21.73 -8.27 0.68
N LEU A 271 -21.09 -7.53 1.57
CA LEU A 271 -19.72 -7.80 1.96
C LEU A 271 -19.53 -9.15 2.64
N ASP A 272 -20.56 -9.68 3.30
CA ASP A 272 -20.54 -10.99 3.95
C ASP A 272 -20.45 -12.15 2.94
N GLY A 273 -20.73 -11.90 1.66
CA GLY A 273 -20.56 -12.87 0.56
C GLY A 273 -19.13 -12.97 0.01
N PHE A 274 -18.23 -12.02 0.36
CA PHE A 274 -16.82 -12.09 -0.01
C PHE A 274 -16.05 -13.04 0.88
N THR A 275 -15.02 -13.69 0.33
CA THR A 275 -14.09 -14.47 1.15
C THR A 275 -13.12 -13.53 1.89
N TRP A 276 -12.48 -14.02 2.97
CA TRP A 276 -11.44 -13.26 3.66
C TRP A 276 -10.31 -12.84 2.70
N LYS A 277 -10.06 -13.66 1.66
CA LYS A 277 -9.05 -13.37 0.64
C LYS A 277 -9.47 -12.22 -0.27
N ASP A 278 -10.74 -12.15 -0.66
CA ASP A 278 -11.25 -11.04 -1.48
C ASP A 278 -11.16 -9.72 -0.69
N LEU A 279 -11.50 -9.73 0.60
CA LEU A 279 -11.38 -8.55 1.46
C LEU A 279 -9.91 -8.10 1.65
N LEU A 280 -8.97 -9.04 1.74
CA LEU A 280 -7.53 -8.75 1.72
C LEU A 280 -7.09 -8.16 0.36
N ASP A 281 -7.63 -8.65 -0.76
CA ASP A 281 -7.30 -8.15 -2.10
C ASP A 281 -7.68 -6.67 -2.27
N LEU A 282 -8.80 -6.24 -1.66
CA LEU A 282 -9.19 -4.83 -1.64
C LEU A 282 -8.14 -3.96 -0.94
N ASP A 283 -7.61 -4.41 0.20
CA ASP A 283 -6.60 -3.67 0.97
C ASP A 283 -5.20 -3.71 0.32
N ALA A 284 -4.91 -4.73 -0.48
CA ALA A 284 -3.65 -4.84 -1.19
C ALA A 284 -3.56 -3.91 -2.43
N CYS A 285 -4.64 -3.25 -2.81
CA CYS A 285 -4.67 -2.34 -3.95
C CYS A 285 -3.89 -1.05 -3.67
N THR A 286 -2.83 -0.80 -4.45
CA THR A 286 -1.97 0.39 -4.37
C THR A 286 -2.37 1.50 -5.35
N GLU A 287 -3.54 1.43 -5.96
CA GLU A 287 -4.06 2.44 -6.90
C GLU A 287 -3.16 2.70 -8.13
N CYS A 288 -2.31 1.75 -8.48
CA CYS A 288 -1.30 1.93 -9.53
C CYS A 288 -1.85 2.01 -10.97
N GLY A 289 -3.12 1.69 -11.19
CA GLY A 289 -3.82 1.78 -12.48
C GLY A 289 -3.37 0.78 -13.56
N ARG A 290 -2.57 -0.23 -13.20
CA ARG A 290 -2.11 -1.24 -14.18
C ARG A 290 -3.24 -2.09 -14.75
N CYS A 291 -4.23 -2.44 -13.94
CA CYS A 291 -5.41 -3.20 -14.37
C CYS A 291 -6.27 -2.39 -15.35
N THR A 292 -6.50 -1.11 -15.09
CA THR A 292 -7.23 -0.21 -15.99
C THR A 292 -6.49 -0.02 -17.32
N ALA A 293 -5.15 0.11 -17.28
CA ALA A 293 -4.34 0.30 -18.49
C ALA A 293 -4.33 -0.88 -19.47
N VAL A 294 -4.67 -2.09 -19.01
CA VAL A 294 -4.74 -3.31 -19.85
C VAL A 294 -6.17 -3.81 -20.01
N CYS A 295 -7.15 -3.11 -19.47
CA CYS A 295 -8.56 -3.49 -19.57
C CYS A 295 -9.05 -3.27 -21.02
N PRO A 296 -9.54 -4.31 -21.72
CA PRO A 296 -10.04 -4.15 -23.09
C PRO A 296 -11.25 -3.23 -23.18
N ALA A 297 -12.13 -3.25 -22.18
CA ALA A 297 -13.29 -2.35 -22.13
C ALA A 297 -12.85 -0.88 -22.00
N ASN A 298 -11.87 -0.59 -21.14
CA ASN A 298 -11.31 0.76 -21.01
C ASN A 298 -10.57 1.20 -22.29
N ALA A 299 -9.87 0.28 -22.96
CA ALA A 299 -9.16 0.57 -24.21
C ALA A 299 -10.07 0.99 -25.36
N VAL A 300 -11.31 0.51 -25.40
CA VAL A 300 -12.33 0.89 -26.40
C VAL A 300 -13.25 2.03 -25.93
N GLY A 301 -12.86 2.75 -24.87
CA GLY A 301 -13.57 3.94 -24.38
C GLY A 301 -14.82 3.66 -23.53
N LYS A 302 -15.01 2.42 -23.03
CA LYS A 302 -16.05 2.15 -22.04
C LYS A 302 -15.65 2.73 -20.68
N GLU A 303 -16.62 3.24 -19.91
CA GLU A 303 -16.41 3.81 -18.58
C GLU A 303 -16.07 2.75 -17.50
N LEU A 304 -15.52 1.60 -17.89
CA LEU A 304 -15.14 0.55 -16.97
C LEU A 304 -13.68 0.68 -16.56
N SER A 305 -13.46 0.95 -15.30
CA SER A 305 -12.14 0.97 -14.66
C SER A 305 -12.05 -0.11 -13.58
N PRO A 306 -11.35 -1.22 -13.81
CA PRO A 306 -11.19 -2.27 -12.78
C PRO A 306 -10.55 -1.75 -11.48
N ARG A 307 -9.70 -0.73 -11.56
CA ARG A 307 -9.14 -0.07 -10.38
C ARG A 307 -10.23 0.60 -9.55
N ASP A 308 -11.12 1.37 -10.20
CA ASP A 308 -12.09 2.19 -9.50
C ASP A 308 -13.15 1.31 -8.83
N ILE A 309 -13.53 0.19 -9.43
CA ILE A 309 -14.38 -0.84 -8.81
C ILE A 309 -13.74 -1.36 -7.50
N ILE A 310 -12.44 -1.68 -7.52
CA ILE A 310 -11.74 -2.16 -6.31
C ILE A 310 -11.67 -1.07 -5.24
N LEU A 311 -11.50 0.20 -5.62
CA LEU A 311 -11.46 1.31 -4.68
C LEU A 311 -12.84 1.55 -4.05
N GLU A 312 -13.90 1.54 -4.84
CA GLU A 312 -15.29 1.67 -4.36
C GLU A 312 -15.65 0.54 -3.38
N LEU A 313 -15.32 -0.71 -3.71
CA LEU A 313 -15.53 -1.85 -2.81
C LEU A 313 -14.71 -1.74 -1.53
N ARG A 314 -13.47 -1.24 -1.61
CA ARG A 314 -12.64 -0.98 -0.43
C ARG A 314 -13.26 0.08 0.47
N ASP A 315 -13.75 1.16 -0.12
CA ASP A 315 -14.37 2.26 0.62
C ASP A 315 -15.68 1.82 1.27
N LEU A 316 -16.50 1.03 0.57
CA LEU A 316 -17.70 0.40 1.12
C LEU A 316 -17.36 -0.52 2.31
N LYS A 317 -16.38 -1.41 2.14
CA LYS A 317 -15.88 -2.28 3.23
C LYS A 317 -15.47 -1.47 4.45
N ASN A 318 -14.70 -0.40 4.26
CA ASN A 318 -14.22 0.44 5.35
C ASN A 318 -15.38 1.19 6.03
N PHE A 319 -16.38 1.63 5.27
CA PHE A 319 -17.57 2.29 5.79
C PHE A 319 -18.41 1.34 6.65
N GLU A 320 -18.75 0.15 6.15
CA GLU A 320 -19.53 -0.84 6.90
C GLU A 320 -18.79 -1.33 8.15
N PHE A 321 -17.46 -1.51 8.06
CA PHE A 321 -16.66 -1.87 9.21
C PHE A 321 -16.68 -0.79 10.30
N ARG A 322 -16.70 0.49 9.92
CA ARG A 322 -16.82 1.60 10.87
C ARG A 322 -18.16 1.61 11.55
N ILE A 323 -19.26 1.53 10.79
CA ILE A 323 -20.62 1.52 11.33
C ILE A 323 -20.80 0.38 12.34
N SER A 324 -20.37 -0.84 12.00
CA SER A 324 -20.53 -1.99 12.87
C SER A 324 -19.75 -1.90 14.19
N ASN A 325 -18.58 -1.20 14.18
CA ASN A 325 -17.79 -0.99 15.40
C ASN A 325 -18.36 0.12 16.30
N PHE A 326 -19.13 1.07 15.76
CA PHE A 326 -19.78 2.10 16.53
C PHE A 326 -21.16 1.69 17.09
N GLY A 327 -21.55 0.42 16.95
CA GLY A 327 -22.82 -0.09 17.47
C GLY A 327 -24.06 0.40 16.73
N LEU A 328 -23.92 1.12 15.61
CA LEU A 328 -25.00 1.66 14.80
C LEU A 328 -25.73 0.58 13.97
N ARG A 329 -25.34 -0.68 14.09
CA ARG A 329 -25.94 -1.81 13.36
C ARG A 329 -27.15 -2.43 14.05
N ASN A 330 -27.68 -1.87 15.12
CA ASN A 330 -28.72 -2.51 15.94
C ASN A 330 -30.14 -2.20 15.55
N GLU A 331 -30.38 -1.66 14.36
CA GLU A 331 -31.70 -1.79 13.77
C GLU A 331 -31.59 -2.54 12.46
N ALA A 332 -31.68 -3.88 12.57
CA ALA A 332 -32.04 -4.70 11.43
C ALA A 332 -33.25 -4.07 10.78
N LEU A 333 -33.15 -3.68 9.53
CA LEU A 333 -34.33 -3.44 8.70
C LEU A 333 -35.22 -4.66 8.91
N PRO A 334 -36.47 -4.48 9.41
CA PRO A 334 -37.34 -5.62 9.67
C PRO A 334 -37.46 -6.41 8.37
N ALA A 335 -37.32 -7.73 8.46
CA ALA A 335 -37.43 -8.66 7.35
C ALA A 335 -38.73 -8.56 6.53
N ASN A 336 -39.63 -7.65 6.93
CA ASN A 336 -40.93 -7.38 6.32
C ASN A 336 -40.93 -6.19 5.34
N ALA A 337 -39.82 -5.52 5.09
CA ALA A 337 -39.80 -4.40 4.14
C ALA A 337 -39.87 -4.88 2.67
N GLU A 338 -39.49 -6.12 2.39
CA GLU A 338 -39.62 -6.69 1.04
C GLU A 338 -41.06 -7.14 0.70
N SER A 339 -41.91 -7.41 1.72
CA SER A 339 -43.29 -7.79 1.47
C SER A 339 -44.25 -6.62 1.28
N SER A 340 -43.87 -5.40 1.66
CA SER A 340 -44.73 -4.22 1.51
C SER A 340 -44.61 -3.53 0.15
N ALA A 341 -43.50 -3.69 -0.55
CA ALA A 341 -43.30 -3.15 -1.92
C ALA A 341 -44.09 -3.95 -2.99
N ALA A 342 -44.48 -5.19 -2.71
CA ALA A 342 -45.22 -6.05 -3.64
C ALA A 342 -46.76 -5.96 -3.50
N ARG A 343 -47.33 -5.18 -2.57
CA ARG A 343 -48.76 -5.13 -2.34
C ARG A 343 -49.45 -3.83 -2.72
N ASN A 344 -48.82 -2.89 -3.39
CA ASN A 344 -49.47 -1.65 -3.83
C ASN A 344 -49.70 -1.58 -5.35
N ALA A 345 -50.02 -2.70 -6.00
CA ALA A 345 -50.53 -2.72 -7.36
C ALA A 345 -52.07 -2.66 -7.46
N ASN A 346 -52.82 -2.42 -6.36
CA ASN A 346 -54.24 -2.15 -6.42
C ASN A 346 -54.57 -0.96 -5.53
N GLY A 347 -54.87 0.15 -6.19
CA GLY A 347 -55.25 1.40 -5.54
C GLY A 347 -56.45 1.33 -4.63
N LYS A 348 -56.34 2.00 -3.50
CA LYS A 348 -57.45 2.83 -2.91
C LYS A 348 -56.86 3.73 -1.80
N ASN A 349 -57.25 5.01 -1.85
CA ASN A 349 -56.95 6.08 -0.92
C ASN A 349 -57.48 5.84 0.50
N VAL A 350 -56.70 6.21 1.53
CA VAL A 350 -57.24 6.60 2.86
C VAL A 350 -56.38 7.72 3.46
N PRO A 351 -56.98 8.70 4.15
CA PRO A 351 -56.42 10.04 4.39
C PRO A 351 -55.66 10.19 5.69
N GLY A 352 -54.98 11.31 5.77
CA GLY A 352 -54.01 11.82 6.69
C GLY A 352 -54.26 11.74 8.19
N GLY A 353 -53.16 11.79 8.92
CA GLY A 353 -53.06 12.03 10.35
C GLY A 353 -51.66 12.56 10.69
N THR A 354 -51.65 13.83 11.02
CA THR A 354 -50.54 14.65 11.51
C THR A 354 -49.93 14.13 12.81
N ASN A 355 -48.63 14.06 12.91
CA ASN A 355 -47.93 14.61 14.07
C ASN A 355 -46.41 14.82 13.77
N GLN A 356 -46.06 16.10 13.71
CA GLN A 356 -44.68 16.60 13.71
C GLN A 356 -44.19 16.63 15.17
N SER A 357 -43.05 16.04 15.42
CA SER A 357 -42.19 16.51 16.49
C SER A 357 -40.74 16.59 15.95
N ALA A 358 -40.28 17.82 15.89
CA ALA A 358 -39.00 18.25 15.38
C ALA A 358 -37.84 17.76 16.27
N ILE A 359 -36.87 17.06 15.69
CA ILE A 359 -35.53 16.97 16.23
C ILE A 359 -34.60 17.71 15.26
N ARG A 360 -34.13 18.86 15.72
CA ARG A 360 -33.09 19.67 15.04
C ARG A 360 -31.77 18.88 14.97
N ASN A 361 -31.31 18.61 13.73
CA ASN A 361 -29.99 18.12 13.46
C ASN A 361 -29.00 19.31 13.28
N PRO A 362 -27.82 19.34 13.93
CA PRO A 362 -26.79 20.33 13.63
C PRO A 362 -26.14 20.00 12.29
N LYS A 363 -26.12 20.98 11.41
CA LYS A 363 -25.45 20.95 10.10
C LYS A 363 -23.96 20.72 10.29
N SER A 364 -23.46 19.57 9.88
CA SER A 364 -22.11 19.41 9.42
C SER A 364 -22.14 19.20 7.92
N GLU A 365 -21.54 20.12 7.17
CA GLU A 365 -21.34 20.00 5.72
C GLU A 365 -20.36 18.87 5.43
N ILE A 366 -20.86 17.64 5.35
CA ILE A 366 -20.17 16.57 4.65
C ILE A 366 -20.72 16.61 3.23
N ARG A 367 -19.90 17.02 2.25
CA ARG A 367 -20.22 16.84 0.84
C ARG A 367 -20.44 15.36 0.58
N ASN A 368 -21.69 14.95 0.56
CA ASN A 368 -22.10 13.64 0.08
C ASN A 368 -21.72 13.53 -1.40
N PRO A 369 -20.99 12.48 -1.83
CA PRO A 369 -20.95 12.14 -3.24
C PRO A 369 -22.41 11.87 -3.66
N LYS A 370 -22.88 12.58 -4.67
CA LYS A 370 -24.20 12.38 -5.27
C LYS A 370 -24.23 10.98 -5.88
N PHE A 371 -24.78 10.02 -5.15
CA PHE A 371 -25.29 8.80 -5.76
C PHE A 371 -26.56 9.17 -6.51
N PRO A 372 -26.70 8.84 -7.81
CA PRO A 372 -27.96 8.99 -8.50
C PRO A 372 -28.98 8.06 -7.82
N SER A 373 -30.05 8.63 -7.32
CA SER A 373 -31.17 7.96 -6.64
C SER A 373 -32.10 7.19 -7.58
N SER A 374 -31.60 6.76 -8.73
CA SER A 374 -32.30 5.85 -9.65
C SER A 374 -31.24 5.06 -10.42
N ALA A 375 -30.98 3.82 -9.98
CA ALA A 375 -30.42 2.85 -10.87
C ALA A 375 -31.43 2.67 -12.03
N PRO A 376 -31.08 3.00 -13.29
CA PRO A 376 -31.92 2.59 -14.38
C PRO A 376 -31.85 1.06 -14.40
N SER A 377 -33.01 0.41 -14.26
CA SER A 377 -33.18 -0.98 -14.62
C SER A 377 -32.48 -1.19 -15.96
N LEU A 378 -31.46 -2.04 -15.97
CA LEU A 378 -30.72 -2.40 -17.17
C LEU A 378 -31.66 -3.23 -18.06
N GLN A 379 -32.58 -2.55 -18.74
CA GLN A 379 -33.27 -3.14 -19.89
C GLN A 379 -32.24 -3.21 -21.00
N LEU A 380 -31.65 -4.38 -21.17
CA LEU A 380 -30.95 -4.77 -22.38
C LEU A 380 -31.88 -4.55 -23.57
N ARG A 381 -31.86 -3.36 -24.17
CA ARG A 381 -32.36 -3.17 -25.52
C ARG A 381 -31.39 -3.92 -26.44
N LEU A 382 -31.74 -5.14 -26.77
CA LEU A 382 -31.16 -5.82 -27.91
C LEU A 382 -31.44 -4.93 -29.14
N PRO A 383 -30.43 -4.55 -29.93
CA PRO A 383 -30.66 -3.85 -31.18
C PRO A 383 -31.46 -4.77 -32.08
N ARG A 384 -32.61 -4.30 -32.58
CA ARG A 384 -33.33 -4.96 -33.67
C ARG A 384 -32.41 -4.89 -34.88
N PHE A 385 -31.84 -6.01 -35.28
CA PHE A 385 -31.14 -6.16 -36.54
C PHE A 385 -32.21 -6.03 -37.66
N GLY A 386 -32.22 -4.87 -38.31
CA GLY A 386 -32.85 -4.70 -39.62
C GLY A 386 -32.11 -5.57 -40.60
N SER A 387 -32.87 -6.24 -41.45
CA SER A 387 -32.44 -7.12 -42.52
C SER A 387 -31.62 -6.38 -43.57
N ALA A 388 -30.29 -6.35 -43.37
CA ALA A 388 -29.32 -6.09 -44.44
C ALA A 388 -28.06 -6.88 -44.11
N GLN A 389 -27.87 -8.01 -44.76
CA GLN A 389 -26.63 -8.78 -44.68
C GLN A 389 -25.51 -8.04 -45.42
N PRO A 390 -24.42 -7.65 -44.79
CA PRO A 390 -23.17 -7.45 -45.49
C PRO A 390 -22.44 -8.82 -45.57
N ALA A 391 -21.97 -9.15 -46.78
CA ALA A 391 -21.19 -10.33 -47.07
C ALA A 391 -19.98 -10.47 -46.15
N LEU A 392 -19.84 -11.64 -45.53
CA LEU A 392 -18.66 -12.01 -44.76
C LEU A 392 -17.44 -12.10 -45.70
N PRO A 393 -16.29 -11.51 -45.36
CA PRO A 393 -15.07 -11.75 -46.13
C PRO A 393 -14.64 -13.21 -45.96
N VAL A 394 -14.52 -13.91 -47.10
CA VAL A 394 -14.01 -15.27 -47.19
C VAL A 394 -12.55 -15.28 -46.75
N TRP A 395 -12.29 -15.93 -45.64
CA TRP A 395 -10.93 -16.16 -45.14
C TRP A 395 -10.24 -17.17 -46.07
N LYS A 396 -9.26 -16.72 -46.88
CA LYS A 396 -8.40 -17.62 -47.68
C LYS A 396 -7.26 -18.10 -46.77
N PRO A 397 -7.05 -19.41 -46.57
CA PRO A 397 -5.88 -19.91 -45.88
C PRO A 397 -4.61 -19.62 -46.67
N ALA A 398 -3.54 -19.20 -45.96
CA ALA A 398 -2.23 -18.99 -46.55
C ALA A 398 -1.63 -20.32 -47.07
N PRO A 399 -0.84 -20.30 -48.15
CA PRO A 399 -0.24 -21.51 -48.71
C PRO A 399 0.80 -22.10 -47.75
N SER A 400 0.74 -23.42 -47.55
CA SER A 400 1.71 -24.22 -46.83
C SER A 400 3.07 -24.17 -47.51
N SER A 401 4.06 -23.48 -46.93
CA SER A 401 5.46 -23.66 -47.34
C SER A 401 6.05 -24.83 -46.57
N SER A 402 6.16 -25.96 -47.26
CA SER A 402 7.03 -27.08 -46.93
C SER A 402 8.48 -26.61 -47.06
N ASN A 403 9.22 -26.47 -45.94
CA ASN A 403 10.68 -26.49 -46.02
C ASN A 403 11.24 -27.44 -44.96
N ARG A 404 11.97 -28.40 -45.53
CA ARG A 404 12.69 -29.49 -44.90
C ARG A 404 13.84 -28.93 -44.01
N CYS A 405 13.96 -29.56 -42.87
CA CYS A 405 15.12 -29.43 -42.02
C CYS A 405 16.32 -30.19 -42.66
N PRO A 406 17.54 -29.61 -42.74
CA PRO A 406 18.73 -30.41 -42.95
C PRO A 406 19.28 -30.89 -41.61
N ARG A 407 19.58 -32.19 -41.55
CA ARG A 407 20.43 -32.82 -40.52
C ARG A 407 21.87 -32.47 -40.81
N SER A 408 22.58 -31.99 -39.85
CA SER A 408 24.00 -32.37 -39.48
C SER A 408 24.37 -31.67 -38.17
#